data_f584abc1636382d05c434317cb91c3e9
#
_entry.id   f584abc1636382d05c434317cb91c3e9
#
_cell.length_a   1.000
_cell.length_b   1.000
_cell.length_c   1.000
_cell.angle_alpha   90.00
_cell.angle_beta   90.00
_cell.angle_gamma   90.00
#
_symmetry.space_group_name_H-M   'P 1'
#
loop_
_entity.id
_entity.type
_entity.pdbx_description
1 polymer ?
#
loop_
_entity_poly.entity_id
_entity_poly.type
_entity_poly.pdbx_seq_one_letter_code
_entity_poly.pdbx_strand_id
1 'polypeptide(L)'
;MRNTLYILLIIVVSVVAISCTGTKKEKKSIVPANKACPEFVADSAFRYIEEQCAFGPRLLGTKEADLCAEWIKAQFESKGCVVSEQKTQVTVWDGTSMPCRNIIASTNTQAQYRILLCAHWDTRPWADNDPDEANHKKPVLGANDGASGVAVMIEIARLIQQQPMNDLGIDFVCFDAEDMGTPEWAEPLENDQDTWCLGSKVWAEQMRQIGYNPRYGILLDMVGGRGATFAKEQVSVYFANHVVNKVWKLASDLGYGQFFPNIDGGSLVDDHVNVNARAGIPCIDIVPYFNYGPSSFGPTWHTVNDTPENIDKNVLKAVGQTVLQLLYNE
;
A
#
# COMPACT_ATOMS: atom_id res chain seq x y z
N MET A 1 -28.98 -95.21 -31.02
CA MET A 1 -28.24 -94.99 -32.29
C MET A 1 -27.67 -93.60 -32.25
N ARG A 2 -26.39 -93.49 -32.42
CA ARG A 2 -25.46 -92.37 -32.56
C ARG A 2 -25.41 -91.40 -31.36
N ASN A 3 -24.45 -91.75 -30.47
CA ASN A 3 -23.87 -90.86 -29.49
C ASN A 3 -23.06 -89.76 -30.17
N THR A 4 -23.27 -88.49 -29.85
CA THR A 4 -22.41 -87.43 -30.25
C THR A 4 -21.79 -86.83 -28.98
N LEU A 5 -20.46 -87.03 -28.84
CA LEU A 5 -19.62 -86.62 -27.75
C LEU A 5 -19.25 -85.15 -28.00
N TYR A 6 -19.61 -84.21 -27.10
CA TYR A 6 -19.14 -82.82 -27.14
C TYR A 6 -17.92 -82.70 -26.23
N ILE A 7 -16.76 -82.46 -26.89
CA ILE A 7 -15.54 -82.12 -26.20
C ILE A 7 -15.58 -80.62 -25.87
N LEU A 8 -15.59 -80.30 -24.60
CA LEU A 8 -15.52 -78.90 -24.10
C LEU A 8 -14.05 -78.51 -24.03
N LEU A 9 -13.62 -77.61 -24.93
CA LEU A 9 -12.29 -77.04 -24.92
C LEU A 9 -12.25 -75.84 -23.96
N ILE A 10 -11.61 -75.99 -22.80
CA ILE A 10 -11.42 -74.91 -21.83
C ILE A 10 -10.15 -74.18 -22.28
N ILE A 11 -10.31 -72.94 -22.81
CA ILE A 11 -9.21 -72.05 -23.07
C ILE A 11 -8.97 -71.24 -21.78
N VAL A 12 -7.82 -71.51 -21.13
CA VAL A 12 -7.35 -70.71 -19.98
C VAL A 12 -6.64 -69.48 -20.56
N VAL A 13 -7.28 -68.35 -20.50
CA VAL A 13 -6.66 -67.05 -20.84
C VAL A 13 -5.95 -66.51 -19.58
N SER A 14 -4.63 -66.62 -19.58
CA SER A 14 -3.76 -66.01 -18.57
C SER A 14 -3.70 -64.51 -18.80
N VAL A 15 -4.40 -63.71 -18.00
CA VAL A 15 -4.28 -62.25 -18.01
C VAL A 15 -3.04 -61.87 -17.22
N VAL A 16 -1.97 -61.52 -17.93
CA VAL A 16 -0.80 -60.90 -17.34
C VAL A 16 -1.14 -59.44 -17.06
N ALA A 17 -1.43 -59.08 -15.80
CA ALA A 17 -1.59 -57.71 -15.37
C ALA A 17 -0.19 -57.01 -15.30
N ILE A 18 0.14 -56.25 -16.33
CA ILE A 18 1.30 -55.36 -16.30
C ILE A 18 0.92 -54.16 -15.44
N SER A 19 1.36 -54.18 -14.17
CA SER A 19 1.26 -53.05 -13.25
C SER A 19 2.27 -51.98 -13.67
N CYS A 20 1.83 -51.03 -14.48
CA CYS A 20 2.60 -49.81 -14.73
C CYS A 20 2.54 -48.92 -13.48
N THR A 21 3.49 -49.08 -12.58
CA THR A 21 3.77 -48.08 -11.55
C THR A 21 4.39 -46.86 -12.21
N GLY A 22 3.53 -46.01 -12.79
CA GLY A 22 3.92 -44.68 -13.22
C GLY A 22 4.19 -43.85 -11.99
N THR A 23 5.48 -43.71 -11.61
CA THR A 23 5.92 -42.68 -10.67
C THR A 23 5.55 -41.32 -11.31
N LYS A 24 4.43 -40.73 -10.85
CA LYS A 24 4.17 -39.30 -11.08
C LYS A 24 5.34 -38.55 -10.47
N LYS A 25 6.29 -38.11 -11.29
CA LYS A 25 7.22 -37.06 -10.91
C LYS A 25 6.36 -35.83 -10.61
N GLU A 26 6.14 -35.56 -9.33
CA GLU A 26 5.67 -34.22 -8.92
C GLU A 26 6.63 -33.23 -9.55
N LYS A 27 6.12 -32.44 -10.46
CA LYS A 27 6.80 -31.22 -10.88
C LYS A 27 6.86 -30.33 -9.63
N LYS A 28 7.97 -30.39 -8.88
CA LYS A 28 8.32 -29.34 -7.94
C LYS A 28 8.25 -28.05 -8.76
N SER A 29 7.24 -27.23 -8.49
CA SER A 29 7.23 -25.85 -8.98
C SER A 29 8.49 -25.22 -8.39
N ILE A 30 9.47 -24.94 -9.22
CA ILE A 30 10.63 -24.15 -8.82
C ILE A 30 10.05 -22.74 -8.62
N VAL A 31 9.67 -22.42 -7.39
CA VAL A 31 9.38 -21.04 -7.01
C VAL A 31 10.72 -20.32 -7.16
N PRO A 32 10.83 -19.28 -7.98
CA PRO A 32 12.07 -18.54 -8.08
C PRO A 32 12.48 -18.08 -6.68
N ALA A 33 13.73 -18.31 -6.31
CA ALA A 33 14.25 -17.82 -5.04
C ALA A 33 14.18 -16.28 -5.04
N ASN A 34 13.78 -15.68 -3.93
CA ASN A 34 13.83 -14.24 -3.77
C ASN A 34 15.25 -13.73 -4.02
N LYS A 35 15.37 -12.60 -4.73
CA LYS A 35 16.66 -11.91 -4.87
C LYS A 35 17.16 -11.43 -3.51
N ALA A 36 18.47 -11.30 -3.35
CA ALA A 36 19.06 -10.76 -2.13
C ALA A 36 18.55 -9.32 -1.92
N CYS A 37 17.99 -9.07 -0.77
CA CYS A 37 17.35 -7.81 -0.38
C CYS A 37 17.84 -7.42 1.01
N PRO A 38 18.12 -6.15 1.30
CA PRO A 38 18.45 -5.71 2.65
C PRO A 38 17.27 -5.93 3.60
N GLU A 39 17.60 -5.99 4.87
CA GLU A 39 16.58 -6.09 5.91
C GLU A 39 15.96 -4.73 6.18
N PHE A 40 14.63 -4.63 6.14
CA PHE A 40 13.90 -3.42 6.50
C PHE A 40 14.03 -3.15 8.01
N VAL A 41 14.39 -1.91 8.39
CA VAL A 41 14.65 -1.54 9.78
C VAL A 41 13.45 -0.76 10.34
N ALA A 42 12.56 -1.47 11.03
CA ALA A 42 11.34 -0.89 11.59
C ALA A 42 11.62 0.23 12.63
N ASP A 43 12.72 0.16 13.38
CA ASP A 43 13.12 1.23 14.31
C ASP A 43 13.47 2.52 13.57
N SER A 44 14.03 2.44 12.35
CA SER A 44 14.29 3.63 11.54
C SER A 44 12.97 4.23 11.02
N ALA A 45 12.06 3.41 10.52
CA ALA A 45 10.75 3.86 10.08
C ALA A 45 9.96 4.49 11.24
N PHE A 46 9.96 3.86 12.41
CA PHE A 46 9.32 4.40 13.60
C PHE A 46 9.87 5.77 13.99
N ARG A 47 11.20 5.95 13.97
CA ARG A 47 11.81 7.26 14.22
C ARG A 47 11.37 8.32 13.20
N TYR A 48 11.21 7.97 11.92
CA TYR A 48 10.68 8.91 10.93
C TYR A 48 9.22 9.30 11.19
N ILE A 49 8.42 8.41 11.81
CA ILE A 49 7.08 8.76 12.30
C ILE A 49 7.19 9.78 13.44
N GLU A 50 8.03 9.52 14.46
CA GLU A 50 8.23 10.42 15.59
C GLU A 50 8.71 11.80 15.14
N GLU A 51 9.64 11.86 14.17
CA GLU A 51 10.17 13.12 13.61
C GLU A 51 9.09 13.90 12.86
N GLN A 52 8.19 13.25 12.08
CA GLN A 52 7.05 13.91 11.45
C GLN A 52 6.05 14.43 12.49
N CYS A 53 5.72 13.63 13.49
CA CYS A 53 4.82 14.02 14.58
C CYS A 53 5.36 15.17 15.44
N ALA A 54 6.69 15.30 15.55
CA ALA A 54 7.32 16.38 16.31
C ALA A 54 7.06 17.78 15.73
N PHE A 55 6.69 17.89 14.45
CA PHE A 55 6.23 19.15 13.87
C PHE A 55 4.82 19.53 14.31
N GLY A 56 4.01 18.57 14.78
CA GLY A 56 2.59 18.70 15.05
C GLY A 56 1.72 18.20 13.89
N PRO A 57 0.39 18.44 13.95
CA PRO A 57 -0.52 18.13 12.85
C PRO A 57 -0.12 18.84 11.55
N ARG A 58 -0.08 18.09 10.45
CA ARG A 58 0.35 18.59 9.12
C ARG A 58 -0.85 19.11 8.34
N LEU A 59 -1.49 20.16 8.84
CA LEU A 59 -2.68 20.76 8.23
C LEU A 59 -2.30 21.67 7.05
N LEU A 60 -3.12 21.66 6.01
CA LEU A 60 -2.91 22.48 4.82
C LEU A 60 -2.70 23.96 5.17
N GLY A 61 -1.63 24.54 4.62
CA GLY A 61 -1.33 25.97 4.75
C GLY A 61 -0.81 26.39 6.14
N THR A 62 -0.49 25.44 7.02
CA THR A 62 0.14 25.76 8.31
C THR A 62 1.66 25.76 8.22
N LYS A 63 2.29 26.46 9.16
CA LYS A 63 3.75 26.47 9.29
C LYS A 63 4.32 25.10 9.63
N GLU A 64 3.60 24.32 10.44
CA GLU A 64 3.96 22.96 10.84
C GLU A 64 4.02 22.03 9.63
N ALA A 65 3.02 22.11 8.74
CA ALA A 65 3.01 21.39 7.48
C ALA A 65 4.17 21.82 6.56
N ASP A 66 4.43 23.14 6.42
CA ASP A 66 5.55 23.63 5.62
C ASP A 66 6.89 23.11 6.12
N LEU A 67 7.11 23.11 7.45
CA LEU A 67 8.35 22.59 8.05
C LEU A 67 8.49 21.08 7.84
N CYS A 68 7.41 20.32 8.00
CA CYS A 68 7.40 18.88 7.77
C CYS A 68 7.67 18.56 6.28
N ALA A 69 7.06 19.30 5.35
CA ALA A 69 7.30 19.13 3.92
C ALA A 69 8.78 19.35 3.55
N GLU A 70 9.42 20.39 4.08
CA GLU A 70 10.86 20.63 3.87
C GLU A 70 11.70 19.50 4.48
N TRP A 71 11.31 18.98 5.64
CA TRP A 71 11.95 17.82 6.26
C TRP A 71 11.81 16.56 5.38
N ILE A 72 10.60 16.22 4.88
CA ILE A 72 10.37 15.08 3.99
C ILE A 72 11.26 15.17 2.75
N LYS A 73 11.34 16.34 2.10
CA LYS A 73 12.21 16.58 0.95
C LYS A 73 13.68 16.30 1.31
N ALA A 74 14.17 16.90 2.40
CA ALA A 74 15.54 16.71 2.85
C ALA A 74 15.86 15.24 3.18
N GLN A 75 14.87 14.49 3.73
CA GLN A 75 15.03 13.06 3.94
C GLN A 75 15.28 12.31 2.62
N PHE A 76 14.46 12.53 1.60
CA PHE A 76 14.65 11.86 0.31
C PHE A 76 15.92 12.33 -0.41
N GLU A 77 16.24 13.63 -0.41
CA GLU A 77 17.47 14.17 -0.98
C GLU A 77 18.73 13.56 -0.34
N SER A 78 18.73 13.41 1.00
CA SER A 78 19.83 12.79 1.75
C SER A 78 20.07 11.33 1.39
N LYS A 79 19.07 10.67 0.77
CA LYS A 79 19.12 9.29 0.30
C LYS A 79 19.36 9.20 -1.21
N GLY A 80 19.79 10.30 -1.82
CA GLY A 80 20.19 10.37 -3.23
C GLY A 80 19.02 10.40 -4.21
N CYS A 81 17.81 10.68 -3.76
CA CYS A 81 16.66 10.90 -4.64
C CYS A 81 16.74 12.29 -5.29
N VAL A 82 16.31 12.38 -6.54
CA VAL A 82 15.99 13.67 -7.18
C VAL A 82 14.59 14.06 -6.72
N VAL A 83 14.46 15.21 -6.06
CA VAL A 83 13.21 15.66 -5.46
C VAL A 83 12.63 16.84 -6.24
N SER A 84 11.33 16.83 -6.44
CA SER A 84 10.53 17.91 -7.03
C SER A 84 9.21 18.06 -6.27
N GLU A 85 8.49 19.15 -6.54
CA GLU A 85 7.22 19.44 -5.90
C GLU A 85 6.18 19.83 -6.94
N GLN A 86 4.94 19.39 -6.71
CA GLN A 86 3.78 19.93 -7.40
C GLN A 86 3.03 20.83 -6.43
N LYS A 87 3.09 22.15 -6.63
CA LYS A 87 2.36 23.14 -5.83
C LYS A 87 1.16 23.65 -6.60
N THR A 88 0.02 23.61 -5.95
CA THR A 88 -1.26 24.02 -6.55
C THR A 88 -2.23 24.53 -5.48
N GLN A 89 -3.44 24.88 -5.91
CA GLN A 89 -4.57 25.16 -5.03
C GLN A 89 -5.62 24.07 -5.26
N VAL A 90 -6.25 23.63 -4.16
CA VAL A 90 -7.38 22.69 -4.18
C VAL A 90 -8.57 23.35 -3.50
N THR A 91 -9.77 22.93 -3.88
CA THR A 91 -11.00 23.39 -3.22
C THR A 91 -11.45 22.29 -2.26
N VAL A 92 -11.47 22.62 -0.96
CA VAL A 92 -11.89 21.67 0.10
C VAL A 92 -13.42 21.67 0.25
N TRP A 93 -13.94 20.80 1.11
CA TRP A 93 -15.35 20.47 1.26
C TRP A 93 -16.31 21.68 1.41
N ASP A 94 -15.89 22.77 2.04
CA ASP A 94 -16.68 23.98 2.27
C ASP A 94 -16.54 25.05 1.18
N GLY A 95 -15.85 24.72 0.07
CA GLY A 95 -15.58 25.62 -1.05
C GLY A 95 -14.35 26.52 -0.85
N THR A 96 -13.63 26.38 0.27
CA THR A 96 -12.41 27.16 0.52
C THR A 96 -11.28 26.69 -0.40
N SER A 97 -10.52 27.64 -0.96
CA SER A 97 -9.31 27.34 -1.72
C SER A 97 -8.11 27.26 -0.77
N MET A 98 -7.44 26.11 -0.75
CA MET A 98 -6.31 25.81 0.14
C MET A 98 -5.06 25.45 -0.70
N PRO A 99 -3.85 25.80 -0.23
CA PRO A 99 -2.62 25.35 -0.87
C PRO A 99 -2.48 23.82 -0.73
N CYS A 100 -1.99 23.19 -1.80
CA CYS A 100 -1.69 21.75 -1.83
C CYS A 100 -0.29 21.54 -2.38
N ARG A 101 0.49 20.64 -1.75
CA ARG A 101 1.92 20.45 -2.02
C ARG A 101 2.26 18.96 -2.07
N ASN A 102 2.16 18.35 -3.25
CA ASN A 102 2.65 17.00 -3.45
C ASN A 102 4.18 17.00 -3.58
N ILE A 103 4.84 16.03 -2.92
CA ILE A 103 6.31 15.88 -2.96
C ILE A 103 6.62 14.63 -3.77
N ILE A 104 7.49 14.76 -4.78
CA ILE A 104 7.89 13.68 -5.67
C ILE A 104 9.39 13.44 -5.52
N ALA A 105 9.79 12.22 -5.18
CA ALA A 105 11.20 11.84 -5.05
C ALA A 105 11.49 10.62 -5.94
N SER A 106 12.54 10.68 -6.76
CA SER A 106 12.84 9.64 -7.73
C SER A 106 14.24 9.08 -7.55
N THR A 107 14.37 7.76 -7.48
CA THR A 107 15.66 7.06 -7.62
C THR A 107 15.89 6.70 -9.08
N ASN A 108 17.15 6.53 -9.49
CA ASN A 108 17.55 6.04 -10.80
C ASN A 108 16.68 6.61 -11.95
N THR A 109 16.75 7.93 -12.12
CA THR A 109 15.89 8.66 -13.08
C THR A 109 16.08 8.26 -14.55
N GLN A 110 17.15 7.51 -14.86
CA GLN A 110 17.42 6.99 -16.21
C GLN A 110 16.88 5.57 -16.42
N ALA A 111 16.31 4.93 -15.38
CA ALA A 111 15.74 3.59 -15.52
C ALA A 111 14.56 3.58 -16.48
N GLN A 112 14.56 2.60 -17.39
CA GLN A 112 13.46 2.39 -18.32
C GLN A 112 12.19 1.91 -17.62
N TYR A 113 12.36 1.14 -16.56
CA TYR A 113 11.25 0.57 -15.78
C TYR A 113 11.14 1.29 -14.46
N ARG A 114 9.94 1.66 -14.08
CA ARG A 114 9.66 2.38 -12.85
C ARG A 114 8.51 1.74 -12.09
N ILE A 115 8.54 1.86 -10.77
CA ILE A 115 7.42 1.51 -9.87
C ILE A 115 7.11 2.76 -9.04
N LEU A 116 5.82 3.00 -8.83
CA LEU A 116 5.31 4.06 -7.99
C LEU A 116 5.08 3.53 -6.58
N LEU A 117 5.64 4.18 -5.58
CA LEU A 117 5.22 4.06 -4.19
C LEU A 117 4.61 5.40 -3.76
N CYS A 118 3.45 5.39 -3.16
CA CYS A 118 2.80 6.61 -2.71
C CYS A 118 2.20 6.46 -1.32
N ALA A 119 2.00 7.59 -0.66
CA ALA A 119 1.36 7.74 0.64
C ALA A 119 0.90 9.19 0.77
N HIS A 120 -0.13 9.48 1.56
CA HIS A 120 -0.37 10.87 1.92
C HIS A 120 0.52 11.28 3.11
N TRP A 121 0.70 12.61 3.30
CA TRP A 121 1.54 13.15 4.36
C TRP A 121 0.83 14.20 5.24
N ASP A 122 -0.28 14.75 4.77
CA ASP A 122 -1.16 15.62 5.56
C ASP A 122 -1.89 14.86 6.66
N THR A 123 -2.63 15.56 7.49
CA THR A 123 -3.42 14.95 8.57
C THR A 123 -4.79 15.57 8.67
N ARG A 124 -5.75 14.79 9.19
CA ARG A 124 -7.12 15.19 9.45
C ARG A 124 -7.17 16.46 10.33
N PRO A 125 -7.85 17.54 9.90
CA PRO A 125 -7.96 18.75 10.70
C PRO A 125 -8.83 18.61 11.95
N TRP A 126 -9.57 17.53 12.05
CA TRP A 126 -10.51 17.24 13.13
C TRP A 126 -10.56 15.75 13.47
N ALA A 127 -10.62 15.46 14.78
CA ALA A 127 -10.72 14.08 15.28
C ALA A 127 -12.20 13.66 15.37
N ASP A 128 -12.88 13.64 14.21
CA ASP A 128 -14.33 13.51 14.12
C ASP A 128 -14.86 12.09 14.35
N ASN A 129 -13.97 11.09 14.43
CA ASN A 129 -14.28 9.73 14.87
C ASN A 129 -13.84 9.46 16.33
N ASP A 130 -13.39 10.46 17.07
CA ASP A 130 -13.04 10.28 18.48
C ASP A 130 -14.28 9.94 19.31
N PRO A 131 -14.23 8.95 20.22
CA PRO A 131 -15.37 8.59 21.05
C PRO A 131 -15.81 9.71 22.03
N ASP A 132 -14.93 10.68 22.32
CA ASP A 132 -15.26 11.88 23.08
C ASP A 132 -15.53 13.05 22.12
N GLU A 133 -16.79 13.45 22.00
CA GLU A 133 -17.22 14.58 21.16
C GLU A 133 -16.46 15.89 21.45
N ALA A 134 -15.92 16.07 22.66
CA ALA A 134 -15.10 17.23 23.01
C ALA A 134 -13.78 17.28 22.22
N ASN A 135 -13.39 16.18 21.59
CA ASN A 135 -12.21 16.08 20.74
C ASN A 135 -12.49 16.34 19.25
N HIS A 136 -13.74 16.24 18.80
CA HIS A 136 -14.09 16.25 17.38
C HIS A 136 -13.52 17.43 16.58
N LYS A 137 -13.31 18.59 17.22
CA LYS A 137 -12.72 19.77 16.55
C LYS A 137 -11.23 19.95 16.80
N LYS A 138 -10.57 18.96 17.40
CA LYS A 138 -9.12 18.96 17.58
C LYS A 138 -8.45 18.31 16.37
N PRO A 139 -7.28 18.81 15.94
CA PRO A 139 -6.55 18.17 14.87
C PRO A 139 -5.99 16.81 15.29
N VAL A 140 -5.88 15.90 14.34
CA VAL A 140 -5.24 14.58 14.49
C VAL A 140 -3.73 14.72 14.33
N LEU A 141 -2.94 14.06 15.18
CA LEU A 141 -1.48 14.08 15.05
C LEU A 141 -0.99 13.24 13.85
N GLY A 142 -1.73 12.20 13.49
CA GLY A 142 -1.51 11.42 12.28
C GLY A 142 -0.21 10.62 12.29
N ALA A 143 0.04 9.85 13.35
CA ALA A 143 1.22 8.98 13.42
C ALA A 143 1.10 7.76 12.51
N ASN A 144 -0.09 7.18 12.44
CA ASN A 144 -0.41 6.10 11.50
C ASN A 144 -0.94 6.68 10.20
N ASP A 145 -1.88 7.59 10.32
CA ASP A 145 -2.64 8.23 9.25
C ASP A 145 -1.89 9.48 8.74
N GLY A 146 -1.18 9.24 7.64
CA GLY A 146 -0.23 10.06 6.93
C GLY A 146 1.24 9.74 7.22
N ALA A 147 1.71 9.69 8.48
CA ALA A 147 3.14 9.57 8.72
C ALA A 147 3.71 8.17 8.49
N SER A 148 2.92 7.10 8.70
CA SER A 148 3.44 5.72 8.62
C SER A 148 3.85 5.32 7.21
N GLY A 149 3.04 5.63 6.19
CA GLY A 149 3.34 5.35 4.79
C GLY A 149 4.59 6.10 4.31
N VAL A 150 4.67 7.39 4.60
CA VAL A 150 5.85 8.23 4.29
C VAL A 150 7.11 7.68 4.97
N ALA A 151 7.03 7.27 6.23
CA ALA A 151 8.16 6.72 6.97
C ALA A 151 8.68 5.41 6.36
N VAL A 152 7.77 4.52 5.92
CA VAL A 152 8.14 3.30 5.20
C VAL A 152 8.83 3.63 3.88
N MET A 153 8.32 4.60 3.12
CA MET A 153 8.94 5.04 1.86
C MET A 153 10.35 5.62 2.08
N ILE A 154 10.57 6.45 3.11
CA ILE A 154 11.89 7.02 3.44
C ILE A 154 12.87 5.91 3.81
N GLU A 155 12.46 4.92 4.59
CA GLU A 155 13.33 3.79 4.95
C GLU A 155 13.67 2.91 3.74
N ILE A 156 12.72 2.66 2.84
CA ILE A 156 12.97 1.97 1.57
C ILE A 156 13.98 2.75 0.72
N ALA A 157 13.84 4.08 0.60
CA ALA A 157 14.80 4.92 -0.13
C ALA A 157 16.21 4.83 0.47
N ARG A 158 16.33 4.82 1.80
CA ARG A 158 17.61 4.64 2.50
C ARG A 158 18.28 3.31 2.17
N LEU A 159 17.49 2.23 2.15
CA LEU A 159 18.00 0.89 1.88
C LEU A 159 18.38 0.71 0.40
N ILE A 160 17.62 1.30 -0.53
CA ILE A 160 17.95 1.33 -1.96
C ILE A 160 19.27 2.12 -2.19
N GLN A 161 19.50 3.22 -1.47
CA GLN A 161 20.77 3.95 -1.55
C GLN A 161 21.96 3.07 -1.13
N GLN A 162 21.79 2.23 -0.10
CA GLN A 162 22.83 1.32 0.38
C GLN A 162 23.09 0.14 -0.55
N GLN A 163 22.05 -0.38 -1.19
CA GLN A 163 22.12 -1.47 -2.16
C GLN A 163 21.31 -1.10 -3.41
N PRO A 164 21.91 -0.37 -4.37
CA PRO A 164 21.19 0.13 -5.55
C PRO A 164 20.65 -0.96 -6.46
N MET A 165 19.49 -0.69 -7.06
CA MET A 165 18.89 -1.47 -8.15
C MET A 165 19.22 -0.79 -9.47
N ASN A 166 19.98 -1.49 -10.37
CA ASN A 166 20.53 -0.86 -11.58
C ASN A 166 19.47 -0.61 -12.67
N ASP A 167 18.48 -1.51 -12.79
CA ASP A 167 17.54 -1.52 -13.92
C ASP A 167 16.16 -0.96 -13.57
N LEU A 168 15.92 -0.66 -12.28
CA LEU A 168 14.64 -0.21 -11.77
C LEU A 168 14.76 1.18 -11.13
N GLY A 169 13.87 2.08 -11.51
CA GLY A 169 13.63 3.34 -10.83
C GLY A 169 12.41 3.27 -9.92
N ILE A 170 12.48 3.92 -8.77
CA ILE A 170 11.34 4.07 -7.88
C ILE A 170 10.99 5.54 -7.80
N ASP A 171 9.70 5.82 -7.97
CA ASP A 171 9.12 7.13 -7.69
C ASP A 171 8.33 7.05 -6.40
N PHE A 172 8.70 7.87 -5.44
CA PHE A 172 7.99 8.08 -4.18
C PHE A 172 7.16 9.35 -4.34
N VAL A 173 5.86 9.25 -4.08
CA VAL A 173 4.97 10.42 -4.12
C VAL A 173 4.27 10.54 -2.77
N CYS A 174 4.51 11.67 -2.10
CA CYS A 174 3.79 12.02 -0.88
C CYS A 174 2.66 12.97 -1.29
N PHE A 175 1.43 12.50 -1.24
CA PHE A 175 0.23 13.28 -1.55
C PHE A 175 -0.14 14.18 -0.39
N ASP A 176 -0.60 15.38 -0.70
CA ASP A 176 -1.14 16.36 0.24
C ASP A 176 -2.67 16.41 0.07
N ALA A 177 -3.37 16.95 1.05
CA ALA A 177 -4.81 17.16 1.00
C ALA A 177 -5.63 15.87 0.71
N GLU A 178 -5.16 14.73 1.20
CA GLU A 178 -5.94 13.50 1.19
C GLU A 178 -7.10 13.62 2.17
N ASP A 179 -6.83 14.08 3.39
CA ASP A 179 -7.63 13.96 4.60
C ASP A 179 -8.52 15.20 4.86
N MET A 180 -8.84 15.94 3.78
CA MET A 180 -9.64 17.18 3.83
C MET A 180 -11.12 16.97 3.52
N GLY A 181 -11.61 15.73 3.57
CA GLY A 181 -13.00 15.38 3.30
C GLY A 181 -13.98 16.00 4.28
N THR A 182 -15.26 16.01 3.92
CA THR A 182 -16.36 16.56 4.72
C THR A 182 -16.32 16.02 6.14
N PRO A 183 -16.35 16.86 7.19
CA PRO A 183 -16.35 16.37 8.56
C PRO A 183 -17.70 15.74 8.96
N GLU A 184 -17.68 14.76 9.86
CA GLU A 184 -18.84 13.99 10.30
C GLU A 184 -20.02 14.82 10.86
N TRP A 185 -19.76 16.06 11.30
CA TRP A 185 -20.84 16.96 11.78
C TRP A 185 -21.43 17.83 10.69
N ALA A 186 -20.91 17.83 9.48
CA ALA A 186 -21.46 18.59 8.36
C ALA A 186 -22.48 17.77 7.58
N GLU A 187 -23.41 18.44 6.91
CA GLU A 187 -24.32 17.75 6.00
C GLU A 187 -23.52 17.16 4.82
N PRO A 188 -23.73 15.87 4.49
CA PRO A 188 -23.06 15.25 3.37
C PRO A 188 -23.32 16.00 2.05
N LEU A 189 -22.27 16.20 1.27
CA LEU A 189 -22.38 16.78 -0.07
C LEU A 189 -22.89 15.75 -1.07
N GLU A 190 -23.55 16.19 -2.16
CA GLU A 190 -24.02 15.29 -3.22
C GLU A 190 -22.89 14.43 -3.80
N ASN A 191 -21.67 14.98 -3.86
CA ASN A 191 -20.45 14.31 -4.34
C ASN A 191 -19.38 14.31 -3.23
N ASP A 192 -19.73 13.85 -2.05
CA ASP A 192 -18.86 13.88 -0.89
C ASP A 192 -17.48 13.21 -1.12
N GLN A 193 -17.45 12.13 -1.89
CA GLN A 193 -16.19 11.46 -2.29
C GLN A 193 -15.22 12.35 -3.06
N ASP A 194 -15.71 13.43 -3.71
CA ASP A 194 -14.86 14.38 -4.43
C ASP A 194 -14.11 15.36 -3.51
N THR A 195 -14.38 15.34 -2.22
CA THR A 195 -13.73 16.19 -1.20
C THR A 195 -12.49 15.57 -0.58
N TRP A 196 -12.27 14.29 -0.82
CA TRP A 196 -11.14 13.49 -0.37
C TRP A 196 -10.06 13.35 -1.44
N CYS A 197 -8.84 13.01 -1.04
CA CYS A 197 -7.74 12.64 -1.95
C CYS A 197 -7.43 13.72 -3.01
N LEU A 198 -7.53 15.01 -2.63
CA LEU A 198 -7.46 16.12 -3.57
C LEU A 198 -6.08 16.25 -4.23
N GLY A 199 -5.01 15.98 -3.49
CA GLY A 199 -3.64 16.04 -4.01
C GLY A 199 -3.36 14.96 -5.05
N SER A 200 -3.77 13.73 -4.81
CA SER A 200 -3.62 12.65 -5.81
C SER A 200 -4.47 12.89 -7.04
N LYS A 201 -5.65 13.50 -6.90
CA LYS A 201 -6.50 13.91 -8.03
C LYS A 201 -5.77 14.83 -9.00
N VAL A 202 -5.18 15.90 -8.47
CA VAL A 202 -4.42 16.87 -9.28
C VAL A 202 -3.16 16.24 -9.86
N TRP A 203 -2.45 15.44 -9.06
CA TRP A 203 -1.25 14.74 -9.51
C TRP A 203 -1.58 13.77 -10.66
N ALA A 204 -2.59 12.94 -10.51
CA ALA A 204 -2.97 11.94 -11.48
C ALA A 204 -3.38 12.57 -12.84
N GLU A 205 -4.10 13.68 -12.82
CA GLU A 205 -4.47 14.44 -14.03
C GLU A 205 -3.24 14.95 -14.77
N GLN A 206 -2.24 15.49 -14.07
CA GLN A 206 -0.98 15.93 -14.66
C GLN A 206 -0.16 14.74 -15.21
N MET A 207 -0.07 13.63 -14.46
CA MET A 207 0.67 12.45 -14.89
C MET A 207 0.10 11.84 -16.18
N ARG A 208 -1.23 11.82 -16.31
CA ARG A 208 -1.89 11.42 -17.54
C ARG A 208 -1.52 12.30 -18.73
N GLN A 209 -1.47 13.61 -18.54
CA GLN A 209 -1.14 14.57 -19.60
C GLN A 209 0.29 14.40 -20.14
N ILE A 210 1.24 14.12 -19.24
CA ILE A 210 2.65 13.93 -19.63
C ILE A 210 2.98 12.50 -20.05
N GLY A 211 2.02 11.56 -19.95
CA GLY A 211 2.21 10.17 -20.34
C GLY A 211 3.10 9.37 -19.38
N TYR A 212 3.13 9.74 -18.09
CA TYR A 212 3.85 8.98 -17.07
C TYR A 212 3.22 7.58 -16.92
N ASN A 213 4.04 6.52 -17.06
CA ASN A 213 3.54 5.15 -17.12
C ASN A 213 4.48 4.17 -16.39
N PRO A 214 4.48 4.13 -15.07
CA PRO A 214 5.18 3.10 -14.30
C PRO A 214 4.50 1.73 -14.50
N ARG A 215 5.21 0.65 -14.18
CA ARG A 215 4.65 -0.71 -14.29
C ARG A 215 3.39 -0.89 -13.43
N TYR A 216 3.43 -0.35 -12.21
CA TYR A 216 2.32 -0.31 -11.26
C TYR A 216 2.64 0.64 -10.11
N GLY A 217 1.62 0.92 -9.29
CA GLY A 217 1.74 1.66 -8.05
C GLY A 217 1.37 0.84 -6.83
N ILE A 218 1.86 1.25 -5.67
CA ILE A 218 1.47 0.77 -4.34
C ILE A 218 1.27 2.00 -3.45
N LEU A 219 0.05 2.18 -2.98
CA LEU A 219 -0.28 3.11 -1.93
C LEU A 219 -0.02 2.46 -0.58
N LEU A 220 0.53 3.22 0.35
CA LEU A 220 0.80 2.82 1.73
C LEU A 220 0.04 3.76 2.65
N ASP A 221 -1.12 3.33 3.10
CA ASP A 221 -1.93 4.10 4.03
C ASP A 221 -2.13 3.37 5.35
N MET A 222 -1.92 4.08 6.46
CA MET A 222 -2.06 3.55 7.83
C MET A 222 -1.32 2.23 8.09
N VAL A 223 -0.08 2.11 7.59
CA VAL A 223 0.69 0.85 7.58
C VAL A 223 1.51 0.59 8.85
N GLY A 224 1.21 1.27 9.95
CA GLY A 224 1.94 1.14 11.22
C GLY A 224 1.04 0.88 12.44
N GLY A 225 -0.28 0.94 12.32
CA GLY A 225 -1.21 0.88 13.46
C GLY A 225 -1.18 -0.45 14.21
N ARG A 226 -1.29 -0.39 15.54
CA ARG A 226 -1.34 -1.57 16.40
C ARG A 226 -2.53 -2.45 16.06
N GLY A 227 -2.27 -3.74 15.81
CA GLY A 227 -3.29 -4.74 15.50
C GLY A 227 -3.76 -4.72 14.03
N ALA A 228 -3.15 -3.91 13.18
CA ALA A 228 -3.50 -3.84 11.77
C ALA A 228 -3.25 -5.16 11.04
N THR A 229 -4.21 -5.53 10.20
CA THR A 229 -4.10 -6.56 9.17
C THR A 229 -4.63 -6.00 7.86
N PHE A 230 -4.08 -6.45 6.75
CA PHE A 230 -4.35 -5.90 5.42
C PHE A 230 -5.13 -6.93 4.60
N ALA A 231 -6.43 -6.71 4.40
CA ALA A 231 -7.26 -7.49 3.50
C ALA A 231 -7.06 -7.02 2.05
N LYS A 232 -7.47 -7.84 1.08
CA LYS A 232 -7.43 -7.44 -0.34
C LYS A 232 -8.55 -6.45 -0.62
N GLU A 233 -8.21 -5.18 -0.74
CA GLU A 233 -9.13 -4.09 -1.03
C GLU A 233 -9.71 -4.24 -2.44
N GLN A 234 -11.01 -4.00 -2.62
CA GLN A 234 -11.72 -4.40 -3.85
C GLN A 234 -11.38 -3.53 -5.07
N VAL A 235 -11.13 -2.23 -4.91
CA VAL A 235 -10.72 -1.37 -6.02
C VAL A 235 -9.33 -1.77 -6.51
N SER A 236 -8.42 -2.10 -5.58
CA SER A 236 -7.11 -2.67 -5.87
C SER A 236 -7.22 -3.98 -6.65
N VAL A 237 -8.12 -4.88 -6.23
CA VAL A 237 -8.38 -6.14 -6.94
C VAL A 237 -8.96 -5.89 -8.33
N TYR A 238 -9.85 -4.90 -8.48
CA TYR A 238 -10.45 -4.58 -9.77
C TYR A 238 -9.42 -4.06 -10.78
N PHE A 239 -8.56 -3.13 -10.39
CA PHE A 239 -7.61 -2.49 -11.31
C PHE A 239 -6.27 -3.22 -11.43
N ALA A 240 -5.79 -3.84 -10.34
CA ALA A 240 -4.43 -4.35 -10.23
C ALA A 240 -4.33 -5.71 -9.52
N ASN A 241 -5.27 -6.64 -9.76
CA ASN A 241 -5.33 -7.96 -9.12
C ASN A 241 -4.00 -8.73 -9.16
N HIS A 242 -3.25 -8.60 -10.28
CA HIS A 242 -1.96 -9.28 -10.40
C HIS A 242 -0.92 -8.75 -9.39
N VAL A 243 -0.96 -7.45 -9.06
CA VAL A 243 -0.09 -6.84 -8.05
C VAL A 243 -0.55 -7.26 -6.64
N VAL A 244 -1.87 -7.21 -6.36
CA VAL A 244 -2.45 -7.70 -5.11
C VAL A 244 -1.99 -9.12 -4.82
N ASN A 245 -2.18 -10.05 -5.76
CA ASN A 245 -1.80 -11.44 -5.57
C ASN A 245 -0.29 -11.63 -5.40
N LYS A 246 0.53 -10.82 -6.08
CA LYS A 246 2.00 -10.84 -5.97
C LYS A 246 2.44 -10.40 -4.58
N VAL A 247 1.87 -9.30 -4.04
CA VAL A 247 2.20 -8.76 -2.71
C VAL A 247 1.76 -9.70 -1.60
N TRP A 248 0.49 -10.15 -1.58
CA TRP A 248 -0.03 -11.04 -0.54
C TRP A 248 0.67 -12.40 -0.52
N LYS A 249 0.96 -12.94 -1.71
CA LYS A 249 1.76 -14.17 -1.79
C LYS A 249 3.15 -13.96 -1.24
N LEU A 250 3.83 -12.87 -1.62
CA LEU A 250 5.18 -12.57 -1.16
C LEU A 250 5.22 -12.37 0.35
N ALA A 251 4.26 -11.63 0.93
CA ALA A 251 4.14 -11.47 2.38
C ALA A 251 4.02 -12.81 3.10
N SER A 252 3.20 -13.73 2.56
CA SER A 252 3.07 -15.09 3.09
C SER A 252 4.37 -15.87 2.99
N ASP A 253 5.07 -15.81 1.85
CA ASP A 253 6.35 -16.50 1.62
C ASP A 253 7.46 -15.98 2.55
N LEU A 254 7.40 -14.70 2.95
CA LEU A 254 8.31 -14.06 3.92
C LEU A 254 7.95 -14.32 5.39
N GLY A 255 6.82 -15.00 5.67
CA GLY A 255 6.34 -15.28 7.02
C GLY A 255 5.45 -14.20 7.62
N TYR A 256 5.00 -13.23 6.83
CA TYR A 256 4.11 -12.14 7.26
C TYR A 256 2.62 -12.40 6.95
N GLY A 257 2.23 -13.63 6.60
CA GLY A 257 0.85 -13.97 6.25
C GLY A 257 -0.19 -13.64 7.33
N GLN A 258 0.20 -13.52 8.60
CA GLN A 258 -0.68 -13.06 9.67
C GLN A 258 -1.08 -11.58 9.54
N PHE A 259 -0.23 -10.73 8.94
CA PHE A 259 -0.55 -9.33 8.65
C PHE A 259 -1.25 -9.16 7.30
N PHE A 260 -1.04 -10.10 6.37
CA PHE A 260 -1.63 -10.12 5.03
C PHE A 260 -2.52 -11.37 4.84
N PRO A 261 -3.63 -11.49 5.59
CA PRO A 261 -4.52 -12.64 5.44
C PRO A 261 -5.08 -12.69 4.02
N ASN A 262 -5.27 -13.90 3.49
CA ASN A 262 -5.85 -14.09 2.16
C ASN A 262 -7.38 -14.01 2.23
N ILE A 263 -7.90 -12.83 2.57
CA ILE A 263 -9.32 -12.52 2.64
C ILE A 263 -9.64 -11.29 1.80
N ASP A 264 -10.86 -11.22 1.32
CA ASP A 264 -11.36 -10.04 0.61
C ASP A 264 -11.75 -8.96 1.63
N GLY A 265 -11.32 -7.72 1.34
CA GLY A 265 -11.69 -6.52 2.08
C GLY A 265 -12.90 -5.81 1.48
N GLY A 266 -13.23 -4.64 2.02
CA GLY A 266 -14.23 -3.74 1.47
C GLY A 266 -13.71 -2.97 0.25
N SER A 267 -14.57 -2.14 -0.34
CA SER A 267 -14.19 -1.11 -1.29
C SER A 267 -14.12 0.22 -0.55
N LEU A 268 -13.09 0.99 -0.78
CA LEU A 268 -12.89 2.29 -0.15
C LEU A 268 -12.41 3.34 -1.16
N VAL A 269 -12.55 4.61 -0.79
CA VAL A 269 -12.01 5.75 -1.53
C VAL A 269 -10.72 6.15 -0.86
N ASP A 270 -9.63 6.16 -1.65
CA ASP A 270 -8.32 6.59 -1.23
C ASP A 270 -7.52 7.03 -2.47
N ASP A 271 -6.33 7.55 -2.30
CA ASP A 271 -5.45 8.09 -3.36
C ASP A 271 -5.24 7.13 -4.54
N HIS A 272 -5.19 5.82 -4.28
CA HIS A 272 -5.06 4.81 -5.34
C HIS A 272 -6.21 4.83 -6.35
N VAL A 273 -7.40 5.29 -5.96
CA VAL A 273 -8.54 5.44 -6.88
C VAL A 273 -8.22 6.47 -7.97
N ASN A 274 -7.65 7.62 -7.58
CA ASN A 274 -7.23 8.64 -8.54
C ASN A 274 -6.07 8.15 -9.42
N VAL A 275 -5.08 7.46 -8.83
CA VAL A 275 -3.95 6.87 -9.57
C VAL A 275 -4.46 5.88 -10.64
N ASN A 276 -5.41 5.02 -10.29
CA ASN A 276 -6.02 4.07 -11.21
C ASN A 276 -6.90 4.76 -12.27
N ALA A 277 -7.92 5.51 -11.82
CA ALA A 277 -8.96 5.99 -12.70
C ALA A 277 -8.52 7.20 -13.54
N ARG A 278 -7.73 8.11 -12.97
CA ARG A 278 -7.33 9.36 -13.63
C ARG A 278 -5.97 9.24 -14.32
N ALA A 279 -4.95 8.69 -13.67
CA ALA A 279 -3.65 8.50 -14.30
C ALA A 279 -3.59 7.26 -15.20
N GLY A 280 -4.45 6.25 -14.98
CA GLY A 280 -4.47 5.00 -15.73
C GLY A 280 -3.33 4.04 -15.32
N ILE A 281 -2.80 4.19 -14.12
CA ILE A 281 -1.71 3.39 -13.57
C ILE A 281 -2.31 2.31 -12.67
N PRO A 282 -2.09 1.00 -12.93
CA PRO A 282 -2.53 -0.06 -12.02
C PRO A 282 -1.91 0.14 -10.63
N CYS A 283 -2.70 0.51 -9.63
CA CYS A 283 -2.24 0.81 -8.28
C CYS A 283 -3.06 0.02 -7.26
N ILE A 284 -2.37 -0.57 -6.29
CA ILE A 284 -3.00 -1.21 -5.13
C ILE A 284 -2.86 -0.32 -3.91
N ASP A 285 -3.71 -0.58 -2.95
CA ASP A 285 -3.66 0.01 -1.64
C ASP A 285 -3.34 -1.05 -0.58
N ILE A 286 -2.36 -0.78 0.26
CA ILE A 286 -2.07 -1.52 1.49
C ILE A 286 -2.59 -0.67 2.63
N VAL A 287 -3.84 -0.93 3.01
CA VAL A 287 -4.59 -0.20 4.03
C VAL A 287 -5.14 -1.19 5.06
N PRO A 288 -5.22 -0.86 6.35
CA PRO A 288 -5.72 -1.77 7.36
C PRO A 288 -7.19 -2.11 7.14
N TYR A 289 -7.56 -3.32 7.53
CA TYR A 289 -8.94 -3.78 7.52
C TYR A 289 -9.30 -4.41 8.86
N PHE A 290 -10.09 -3.70 9.64
CA PHE A 290 -10.66 -4.18 10.89
C PHE A 290 -12.10 -4.61 10.65
N ASN A 291 -12.42 -5.86 10.98
CA ASN A 291 -13.79 -6.39 10.90
C ASN A 291 -14.57 -6.21 12.21
N TYR A 292 -14.07 -5.39 13.13
CA TYR A 292 -14.66 -5.07 14.43
C TYR A 292 -14.36 -3.62 14.80
N GLY A 293 -15.18 -3.08 15.70
CA GLY A 293 -15.04 -1.68 16.15
C GLY A 293 -15.87 -0.69 15.32
N PRO A 294 -15.71 0.60 15.57
CA PRO A 294 -16.53 1.65 14.93
C PRO A 294 -16.13 1.94 13.49
N SER A 295 -14.89 1.64 13.10
CA SER A 295 -14.36 1.89 11.77
C SER A 295 -13.58 0.70 11.24
N SER A 296 -13.67 0.42 9.94
CA SER A 296 -12.83 -0.57 9.27
C SER A 296 -11.35 -0.16 9.18
N PHE A 297 -11.04 1.11 9.42
CA PHE A 297 -9.68 1.64 9.45
C PHE A 297 -9.00 1.48 10.83
N GLY A 298 -9.76 1.08 11.86
CA GLY A 298 -9.25 0.78 13.19
C GLY A 298 -9.57 1.83 14.24
N PRO A 299 -9.18 1.55 15.50
CA PRO A 299 -9.68 2.31 16.66
C PRO A 299 -9.05 3.69 16.84
N THR A 300 -7.96 4.00 16.16
CA THR A 300 -7.27 5.31 16.26
C THR A 300 -7.55 6.22 15.07
N TRP A 301 -8.20 5.69 14.02
CA TRP A 301 -8.50 6.46 12.82
C TRP A 301 -9.37 7.68 13.12
N HIS A 302 -8.92 8.86 12.71
CA HIS A 302 -9.55 10.17 12.94
C HIS A 302 -9.86 10.45 14.42
N THR A 303 -8.95 10.05 15.31
CA THR A 303 -9.03 10.32 16.74
C THR A 303 -7.78 11.03 17.26
N VAL A 304 -7.86 11.65 18.44
CA VAL A 304 -6.68 12.22 19.12
C VAL A 304 -5.68 11.15 19.56
N ASN A 305 -6.02 9.87 19.43
CA ASN A 305 -5.18 8.74 19.79
C ASN A 305 -4.32 8.22 18.62
N ASP A 306 -4.36 8.83 17.44
CA ASP A 306 -3.40 8.51 16.39
C ASP A 306 -2.03 9.13 16.67
N THR A 307 -1.32 8.50 17.60
CA THR A 307 -0.05 8.93 18.16
C THR A 307 1.02 7.84 18.02
N PRO A 308 2.33 8.17 18.14
CA PRO A 308 3.42 7.19 18.04
C PRO A 308 3.29 6.00 19.01
N GLU A 309 2.66 6.18 20.15
CA GLU A 309 2.44 5.11 21.15
C GLU A 309 1.54 3.99 20.62
N ASN A 310 0.70 4.27 19.62
CA ASN A 310 -0.20 3.32 18.99
C ASN A 310 0.36 2.69 17.71
N ILE A 311 1.61 2.94 17.40
CA ILE A 311 2.34 2.27 16.31
C ILE A 311 2.92 0.93 16.80
N ASP A 312 2.84 -0.09 15.92
CA ASP A 312 3.46 -1.41 16.09
C ASP A 312 4.58 -1.60 15.06
N LYS A 313 5.81 -1.67 15.53
CA LYS A 313 7.00 -1.88 14.69
C LYS A 313 6.97 -3.20 13.92
N ASN A 314 6.24 -4.22 14.39
CA ASN A 314 6.08 -5.47 13.65
C ASN A 314 5.20 -5.29 12.42
N VAL A 315 4.18 -4.44 12.50
CA VAL A 315 3.35 -4.05 11.33
C VAL A 315 4.20 -3.30 10.32
N LEU A 316 4.94 -2.27 10.75
CA LEU A 316 5.88 -1.53 9.90
C LEU A 316 6.90 -2.47 9.23
N LYS A 317 7.44 -3.46 9.99
CA LYS A 317 8.38 -4.46 9.48
C LYS A 317 7.74 -5.33 8.41
N ALA A 318 6.54 -5.83 8.66
CA ALA A 318 5.84 -6.72 7.73
C ALA A 318 5.55 -6.03 6.40
N VAL A 319 5.02 -4.80 6.43
CA VAL A 319 4.74 -4.02 5.23
C VAL A 319 6.04 -3.62 4.54
N GLY A 320 6.95 -2.98 5.26
CA GLY A 320 8.17 -2.45 4.68
C GLY A 320 9.06 -3.54 4.07
N GLN A 321 9.22 -4.69 4.73
CA GLN A 321 10.00 -5.80 4.18
C GLN A 321 9.32 -6.44 2.96
N THR A 322 8.00 -6.57 2.98
CA THR A 322 7.25 -7.13 1.84
C THR A 322 7.40 -6.25 0.60
N VAL A 323 7.18 -4.93 0.75
CA VAL A 323 7.33 -3.97 -0.36
C VAL A 323 8.77 -3.91 -0.84
N LEU A 324 9.75 -3.80 0.07
CA LEU A 324 11.16 -3.77 -0.28
C LEU A 324 11.58 -5.03 -1.06
N GLN A 325 11.22 -6.23 -0.58
CA GLN A 325 11.53 -7.47 -1.28
C GLN A 325 10.86 -7.57 -2.65
N LEU A 326 9.62 -7.06 -2.76
CA LEU A 326 8.93 -6.98 -4.05
C LEU A 326 9.75 -6.17 -5.06
N LEU A 327 10.23 -4.99 -4.67
CA LEU A 327 11.04 -4.12 -5.54
C LEU A 327 12.34 -4.82 -5.98
N TYR A 328 13.01 -5.55 -5.08
CA TYR A 328 14.23 -6.29 -5.44
C TYR A 328 13.94 -7.50 -6.33
N ASN A 329 12.76 -8.07 -6.30
CA ASN A 329 12.37 -9.18 -7.16
C ASN A 329 12.03 -8.75 -8.60
N GLU A 330 11.75 -7.47 -8.84
CA GLU A 330 11.52 -6.90 -10.17
C GLU A 330 12.83 -6.81 -10.97
#